data_ff22d8d878ce0865f8efd7c93aa2bc7d
#
_entry.id   ff22d8d878ce0865f8efd7c93aa2bc7d
#
_cell.length_a   1.000
_cell.length_b   1.000
_cell.length_c   1.000
_cell.angle_alpha   90.00
_cell.angle_beta   90.00
_cell.angle_gamma   90.00
#
_symmetry.space_group_name_H-M   'P 1'
#
loop_
_entity.id
_entity.type
_entity.pdbx_description
1 polymer ?
#
loop_
_entity_poly.entity_id
_entity_poly.type
_entity_poly.pdbx_seq_one_letter_code
_entity_poly.pdbx_strand_id
1 'polypeptide(L)'
;MAMNGKGEELDASKLKVLEFDGIVVGGGGSGLMASLQLAQSGFKTAVVSKVFPTRSHTVSAQGGITCAIQSADPDDDWRWHMYDTVKGSDFIGDQDSIEYMCQEGPKAVFELEHMGLPFSRTEEGKIYQRAFGGQSKDYGKGGQAERTCAAADRTGHALLHTLYQANLKAGTNFLSEWFAVDLVKNGDNQVVG
;
A
#
# COMPACT_ATOMS: atom_id res chain seq x y z
N MET A 1 -21.39 24.64 -7.08
CA MET A 1 -20.89 24.93 -8.45
C MET A 1 -19.44 24.52 -8.49
N ALA A 2 -19.05 23.69 -9.45
CA ALA A 2 -17.65 23.28 -9.59
C ALA A 2 -16.91 24.32 -10.42
N MET A 3 -15.74 24.72 -9.95
CA MET A 3 -14.87 25.68 -10.62
C MET A 3 -13.63 24.95 -11.12
N ASN A 4 -13.13 25.28 -12.31
CA ASN A 4 -11.84 24.78 -12.76
C ASN A 4 -10.69 25.51 -12.04
N GLY A 5 -9.46 25.04 -12.18
CA GLY A 5 -8.27 25.64 -11.57
C GLY A 5 -7.97 27.09 -12.01
N LYS A 6 -8.77 27.66 -12.92
CA LYS A 6 -8.72 29.05 -13.35
C LYS A 6 -9.84 29.91 -12.75
N GLY A 7 -10.69 29.34 -11.90
CA GLY A 7 -11.83 30.01 -11.31
C GLY A 7 -13.01 30.19 -12.25
N GLU A 8 -13.04 29.47 -13.38
CA GLU A 8 -14.17 29.45 -14.31
C GLU A 8 -15.17 28.36 -13.91
N GLU A 9 -16.45 28.65 -14.08
CA GLU A 9 -17.52 27.66 -13.81
C GLU A 9 -17.42 26.52 -14.80
N LEU A 10 -17.34 25.28 -14.28
CA LEU A 10 -17.35 24.08 -15.10
C LEU A 10 -18.77 23.85 -15.63
N ASP A 11 -18.94 23.92 -16.94
CA ASP A 11 -20.18 23.50 -17.60
C ASP A 11 -20.25 21.95 -17.61
N ALA A 12 -20.89 21.40 -16.59
CA ALA A 12 -21.02 19.94 -16.42
C ALA A 12 -21.71 19.27 -17.62
N SER A 13 -22.50 20.03 -18.42
CA SER A 13 -23.14 19.48 -19.61
C SER A 13 -22.16 19.09 -20.74
N LYS A 14 -20.94 19.62 -20.68
CA LYS A 14 -19.84 19.34 -21.63
C LYS A 14 -18.88 18.27 -21.16
N LEU A 15 -19.03 17.79 -19.92
CA LEU A 15 -18.14 16.81 -19.34
C LEU A 15 -18.79 15.43 -19.34
N LYS A 16 -17.98 14.40 -19.59
CA LYS A 16 -18.42 13.02 -19.38
C LYS A 16 -18.41 12.72 -17.88
N VAL A 17 -19.58 12.47 -17.33
CA VAL A 17 -19.73 12.08 -15.92
C VAL A 17 -19.68 10.55 -15.81
N LEU A 18 -18.87 10.05 -14.90
CA LEU A 18 -18.80 8.65 -14.48
C LEU A 18 -19.14 8.59 -12.99
N GLU A 19 -20.02 7.66 -12.60
CA GLU A 19 -20.51 7.53 -11.24
C GLU A 19 -19.90 6.29 -10.57
N PHE A 20 -19.35 6.47 -9.37
CA PHE A 20 -18.80 5.44 -8.50
C PHE A 20 -19.16 5.72 -7.04
N ASP A 21 -19.21 4.67 -6.21
CA ASP A 21 -19.39 4.82 -4.77
C ASP A 21 -18.09 5.24 -4.09
N GLY A 22 -16.95 4.78 -4.64
CA GLY A 22 -15.62 5.12 -4.15
C GLY A 22 -14.62 5.34 -5.28
N ILE A 23 -13.81 6.39 -5.15
CA ILE A 23 -12.74 6.71 -6.10
C ILE A 23 -11.42 6.76 -5.34
N VAL A 24 -10.45 5.97 -5.79
CA VAL A 24 -9.07 5.96 -5.26
C VAL A 24 -8.15 6.64 -6.27
N VAL A 25 -7.48 7.70 -5.85
CA VAL A 25 -6.51 8.41 -6.69
C VAL A 25 -5.10 7.88 -6.40
N GLY A 26 -4.55 7.15 -7.35
CA GLY A 26 -3.24 6.51 -7.28
C GLY A 26 -3.32 4.98 -7.27
N GLY A 27 -2.66 4.34 -8.25
CA GLY A 27 -2.63 2.88 -8.42
C GLY A 27 -1.36 2.22 -7.86
N GLY A 28 -0.78 2.76 -6.79
CA GLY A 28 0.32 2.12 -6.05
C GLY A 28 -0.17 1.05 -5.08
N GLY A 29 0.74 0.44 -4.31
CA GLY A 29 0.39 -0.62 -3.36
C GLY A 29 -0.73 -0.23 -2.39
N SER A 30 -0.65 0.96 -1.78
CA SER A 30 -1.68 1.47 -0.86
C SER A 30 -3.02 1.69 -1.55
N GLY A 31 -3.01 2.32 -2.74
CA GLY A 31 -4.25 2.58 -3.49
C GLY A 31 -4.91 1.29 -3.98
N LEU A 32 -4.12 0.31 -4.45
CA LEU A 32 -4.65 -0.99 -4.86
C LEU A 32 -5.22 -1.78 -3.68
N MET A 33 -4.63 -1.71 -2.48
CA MET A 33 -5.18 -2.34 -1.30
C MET A 33 -6.49 -1.65 -0.87
N ALA A 34 -6.52 -0.31 -0.84
CA ALA A 34 -7.73 0.44 -0.48
C ALA A 34 -8.89 0.16 -1.47
N SER A 35 -8.61 0.18 -2.77
CA SER A 35 -9.61 -0.11 -3.79
C SER A 35 -10.13 -1.54 -3.73
N LEU A 36 -9.26 -2.50 -3.40
CA LEU A 36 -9.65 -3.89 -3.21
C LEU A 36 -10.62 -4.05 -2.04
N GLN A 37 -10.33 -3.42 -0.91
CA GLN A 37 -11.22 -3.44 0.27
C GLN A 37 -12.59 -2.84 -0.04
N LEU A 38 -12.63 -1.71 -0.75
CA LEU A 38 -13.89 -1.10 -1.18
C LEU A 38 -14.68 -2.04 -2.13
N ALA A 39 -14.03 -2.59 -3.15
CA ALA A 39 -14.68 -3.47 -4.11
C ALA A 39 -15.19 -4.77 -3.46
N GLN A 40 -14.41 -5.37 -2.56
CA GLN A 40 -14.82 -6.56 -1.80
C GLN A 40 -15.98 -6.27 -0.82
N SER A 41 -16.12 -5.03 -0.37
CA SER A 41 -17.26 -4.57 0.44
C SER A 41 -18.51 -4.27 -0.38
N GLY A 42 -18.48 -4.52 -1.70
CA GLY A 42 -19.62 -4.35 -2.59
C GLY A 42 -19.78 -2.97 -3.18
N PHE A 43 -18.83 -2.05 -2.96
CA PHE A 43 -18.87 -0.71 -3.54
C PHE A 43 -18.39 -0.70 -5.00
N LYS A 44 -19.09 0.00 -5.86
CA LYS A 44 -18.65 0.29 -7.22
C LYS A 44 -17.44 1.23 -7.17
N THR A 45 -16.26 0.66 -7.34
CA THR A 45 -14.99 1.33 -7.09
C THR A 45 -14.23 1.65 -8.37
N ALA A 46 -13.61 2.83 -8.44
CA ALA A 46 -12.66 3.20 -9.47
C ALA A 46 -11.29 3.56 -8.91
N VAL A 47 -10.25 3.21 -9.65
CA VAL A 47 -8.87 3.68 -9.43
C VAL A 47 -8.49 4.61 -10.57
N VAL A 48 -8.19 5.87 -10.23
CA VAL A 48 -7.65 6.86 -11.17
C VAL A 48 -6.14 6.84 -11.04
N SER A 49 -5.42 6.52 -12.10
CA SER A 49 -3.97 6.45 -12.07
C SER A 49 -3.35 7.11 -13.30
N LYS A 50 -2.39 8.00 -13.07
CA LYS A 50 -1.67 8.73 -14.11
C LYS A 50 -0.77 7.82 -14.98
N VAL A 51 -0.39 6.66 -14.44
CA VAL A 51 0.31 5.58 -15.15
C VAL A 51 -0.50 4.30 -15.05
N PHE A 52 -0.21 3.33 -15.88
CA PHE A 52 -0.77 1.99 -15.69
C PHE A 52 -0.43 1.48 -14.27
N PRO A 53 -1.36 0.91 -13.48
CA PRO A 53 -1.13 0.61 -12.06
C PRO A 53 0.14 -0.19 -11.78
N THR A 54 0.47 -1.20 -12.61
CA THR A 54 1.70 -2.00 -12.46
C THR A 54 2.99 -1.26 -12.79
N ARG A 55 2.91 0.03 -13.14
CA ARG A 55 4.04 0.95 -13.37
C ARG A 55 4.19 2.00 -12.28
N SER A 56 3.41 1.95 -11.21
CA SER A 56 3.59 2.83 -10.07
C SER A 56 4.93 2.58 -9.36
N HIS A 57 5.36 3.53 -8.54
CA HIS A 57 6.69 3.47 -7.88
C HIS A 57 6.90 2.19 -7.05
N THR A 58 5.85 1.62 -6.49
CA THR A 58 5.92 0.35 -5.74
C THR A 58 6.61 -0.77 -6.53
N VAL A 59 6.49 -0.78 -7.88
CA VAL A 59 7.14 -1.80 -8.74
C VAL A 59 8.65 -1.84 -8.57
N SER A 60 9.25 -0.71 -8.21
CA SER A 60 10.70 -0.56 -8.04
C SER A 60 11.25 -1.09 -6.71
N ALA A 61 10.38 -1.46 -5.78
CA ALA A 61 10.80 -1.94 -4.47
C ALA A 61 11.43 -3.33 -4.58
N GLN A 62 12.71 -3.44 -4.25
CA GLN A 62 13.51 -4.66 -4.34
C GLN A 62 13.76 -5.29 -2.97
N GLY A 63 13.87 -4.45 -1.93
CA GLY A 63 14.27 -4.84 -0.57
C GLY A 63 13.38 -5.90 0.06
N GLY A 64 12.11 -5.71 -0.01
CA GLY A 64 11.12 -6.55 0.66
C GLY A 64 10.15 -5.74 1.50
N ILE A 65 9.36 -6.43 2.30
CA ILE A 65 8.42 -5.86 3.27
C ILE A 65 8.98 -6.16 4.66
N THR A 66 9.43 -5.12 5.36
CA THR A 66 9.96 -5.27 6.72
C THR A 66 8.82 -5.49 7.70
N CYS A 67 8.83 -6.64 8.39
CA CYS A 67 7.75 -7.03 9.30
C CYS A 67 8.19 -8.19 10.21
N ALA A 68 7.89 -8.10 11.51
CA ALA A 68 8.25 -9.09 12.51
C ALA A 68 7.29 -10.30 12.48
N ILE A 69 7.43 -11.19 11.48
CA ILE A 69 6.63 -12.42 11.34
C ILE A 69 7.29 -13.66 11.96
N GLN A 70 8.44 -13.49 12.60
CA GLN A 70 9.13 -14.57 13.33
C GLN A 70 9.53 -15.79 12.50
N SER A 71 9.72 -15.63 11.19
CA SER A 71 10.15 -16.75 10.33
C SER A 71 11.63 -17.06 10.46
N ALA A 72 12.49 -16.03 10.42
CA ALA A 72 13.94 -16.17 10.56
C ALA A 72 14.37 -16.17 12.02
N ASP A 73 13.74 -15.35 12.85
CA ASP A 73 14.02 -15.21 14.28
C ASP A 73 12.74 -15.39 15.09
N PRO A 74 12.59 -16.48 15.84
CA PRO A 74 11.40 -16.73 16.67
C PRO A 74 11.16 -15.70 17.77
N ASP A 75 12.21 -15.02 18.21
CA ASP A 75 12.15 -14.02 19.29
C ASP A 75 11.90 -12.59 18.75
N ASP A 76 11.85 -12.40 17.42
CA ASP A 76 11.61 -11.07 16.84
C ASP A 76 10.27 -10.49 17.26
N ASP A 77 10.27 -9.20 17.60
CA ASP A 77 9.09 -8.51 18.15
C ASP A 77 8.81 -7.22 17.37
N TRP A 78 7.53 -6.98 17.07
CA TRP A 78 7.09 -5.78 16.40
C TRP A 78 7.45 -4.49 17.16
N ARG A 79 7.65 -4.54 18.49
CA ARG A 79 8.09 -3.40 19.29
C ARG A 79 9.53 -2.99 18.97
N TRP A 80 10.37 -3.95 18.64
CA TRP A 80 11.73 -3.64 18.14
C TRP A 80 11.68 -3.00 16.77
N HIS A 81 10.78 -3.47 15.90
CA HIS A 81 10.52 -2.85 14.60
C HIS A 81 10.00 -1.42 14.77
N MET A 82 9.05 -1.19 15.68
CA MET A 82 8.56 0.15 16.02
C MET A 82 9.68 1.07 16.48
N TYR A 83 10.52 0.59 17.42
CA TYR A 83 11.67 1.35 17.92
C TYR A 83 12.60 1.80 16.77
N ASP A 84 12.98 0.87 15.89
CA ASP A 84 13.85 1.17 14.75
C ASP A 84 13.20 2.17 13.80
N THR A 85 11.89 2.07 13.59
CA THR A 85 11.12 2.96 12.68
C THR A 85 11.02 4.37 13.27
N VAL A 86 10.72 4.50 14.55
CA VAL A 86 10.68 5.80 15.24
C VAL A 86 12.06 6.46 15.21
N LYS A 87 13.11 5.71 15.53
CA LYS A 87 14.48 6.19 15.49
C LYS A 87 14.93 6.55 14.06
N GLY A 88 14.60 5.71 13.08
CA GLY A 88 14.93 5.94 11.67
C GLY A 88 14.21 7.13 11.04
N SER A 89 13.09 7.55 11.61
CA SER A 89 12.37 8.76 11.23
C SER A 89 12.85 10.01 11.99
N ASP A 90 14.00 9.96 12.66
CA ASP A 90 14.51 11.04 13.52
C ASP A 90 13.49 11.55 14.55
N PHE A 91 12.60 10.67 15.02
CA PHE A 91 11.51 10.95 15.98
C PHE A 91 10.46 11.97 15.50
N ILE A 92 10.42 12.29 14.21
CA ILE A 92 9.42 13.20 13.62
C ILE A 92 8.21 12.45 13.04
N GLY A 93 8.29 11.11 12.92
CA GLY A 93 7.16 10.30 12.46
C GLY A 93 6.02 10.27 13.49
N ASP A 94 4.78 10.14 13.02
CA ASP A 94 3.62 9.92 13.88
C ASP A 94 3.74 8.54 14.54
N GLN A 95 3.93 8.52 15.87
CA GLN A 95 4.27 7.30 16.59
C GLN A 95 3.08 6.35 16.71
N ASP A 96 1.84 6.85 16.78
CA ASP A 96 0.64 6.02 16.83
C ASP A 96 0.45 5.28 15.49
N SER A 97 0.69 5.98 14.39
CA SER A 97 0.67 5.37 13.04
C SER A 97 1.78 4.34 12.86
N ILE A 98 2.99 4.59 13.40
CA ILE A 98 4.11 3.65 13.34
C ILE A 98 3.80 2.41 14.19
N GLU A 99 3.27 2.58 15.40
CA GLU A 99 2.86 1.47 16.26
C GLU A 99 1.85 0.58 15.55
N TYR A 100 0.78 1.18 15.03
CA TYR A 100 -0.26 0.46 14.28
C TYR A 100 0.33 -0.31 13.09
N MET A 101 1.18 0.33 12.29
CA MET A 101 1.82 -0.30 11.13
C MET A 101 2.67 -1.52 11.55
N CYS A 102 3.48 -1.39 12.59
CA CYS A 102 4.37 -2.47 13.04
C CYS A 102 3.58 -3.62 13.67
N GLN A 103 2.50 -3.31 14.38
CA GLN A 103 1.64 -4.29 15.06
C GLN A 103 0.78 -5.07 14.06
N GLU A 104 0.19 -4.41 13.07
CA GLU A 104 -0.67 -5.03 12.06
C GLU A 104 0.10 -5.61 10.86
N GLY A 105 1.38 -5.23 10.71
CA GLY A 105 2.22 -5.67 9.61
C GLY A 105 2.25 -7.18 9.38
N PRO A 106 2.40 -8.04 10.42
CA PRO A 106 2.37 -9.49 10.27
C PRO A 106 1.10 -9.99 9.56
N LYS A 107 -0.05 -9.48 9.96
CA LYS A 107 -1.35 -9.82 9.35
C LYS A 107 -1.38 -9.42 7.87
N ALA A 108 -0.92 -8.21 7.55
CA ALA A 108 -0.87 -7.71 6.16
C ALA A 108 0.04 -8.58 5.27
N VAL A 109 1.18 -9.04 5.78
CA VAL A 109 2.08 -9.95 5.04
C VAL A 109 1.40 -11.27 4.73
N PHE A 110 0.72 -11.88 5.70
CA PHE A 110 -0.01 -13.13 5.47
C PHE A 110 -1.22 -12.95 4.56
N GLU A 111 -1.92 -11.82 4.62
CA GLU A 111 -3.00 -11.49 3.67
C GLU A 111 -2.47 -11.42 2.23
N LEU A 112 -1.33 -10.77 2.01
CA LEU A 112 -0.69 -10.70 0.70
C LEU A 112 -0.24 -12.08 0.22
N GLU A 113 0.29 -12.92 1.10
CA GLU A 113 0.61 -14.32 0.80
C GLU A 113 -0.63 -15.10 0.34
N HIS A 114 -1.73 -14.99 1.08
CA HIS A 114 -3.00 -15.66 0.74
C HIS A 114 -3.61 -15.14 -0.57
N MET A 115 -3.35 -13.88 -0.93
CA MET A 115 -3.72 -13.33 -2.24
C MET A 115 -2.85 -13.89 -3.38
N GLY A 116 -1.76 -14.61 -3.05
CA GLY A 116 -0.86 -15.24 -4.01
C GLY A 116 0.46 -14.50 -4.25
N LEU A 117 0.88 -13.58 -3.35
CA LEU A 117 2.20 -13.00 -3.44
C LEU A 117 3.27 -14.09 -3.23
N PRO A 118 4.14 -14.35 -4.22
CA PRO A 118 5.07 -15.47 -4.17
C PRO A 118 6.34 -15.12 -3.39
N PHE A 119 6.20 -14.95 -2.07
CA PHE A 119 7.38 -14.79 -1.22
C PHE A 119 8.35 -15.97 -1.40
N SER A 120 9.65 -15.69 -1.38
CA SER A 120 10.68 -16.72 -1.28
C SER A 120 10.48 -17.53 0.00
N ARG A 121 10.90 -18.81 -0.02
CA ARG A 121 10.70 -19.73 1.09
C ARG A 121 12.03 -20.23 1.64
N THR A 122 12.05 -20.52 2.93
CA THR A 122 13.11 -21.30 3.56
C THR A 122 12.95 -22.79 3.20
N GLU A 123 13.93 -23.61 3.55
CA GLU A 123 13.87 -25.07 3.39
C GLU A 123 12.68 -25.70 4.14
N GLU A 124 12.29 -25.09 5.27
CA GLU A 124 11.12 -25.51 6.07
C GLU A 124 9.78 -24.96 5.54
N GLY A 125 9.79 -24.25 4.41
CA GLY A 125 8.57 -23.69 3.80
C GLY A 125 8.06 -22.39 4.41
N LYS A 126 8.76 -21.78 5.35
CA LYS A 126 8.41 -20.47 5.93
C LYS A 126 8.69 -19.34 4.94
N ILE A 127 8.03 -18.19 5.11
CA ILE A 127 8.36 -16.97 4.35
C ILE A 127 9.80 -16.58 4.64
N TYR A 128 10.60 -16.43 3.60
CA TYR A 128 11.99 -16.00 3.71
C TYR A 128 12.08 -14.55 4.21
N GLN A 129 12.86 -14.35 5.24
CA GLN A 129 13.21 -13.03 5.78
C GLN A 129 14.70 -12.82 5.68
N ARG A 130 15.12 -11.59 5.42
CA ARG A 130 16.53 -11.20 5.35
C ARG A 130 16.84 -9.99 6.21
N ALA A 131 18.11 -9.81 6.53
CA ALA A 131 18.63 -8.61 7.14
C ALA A 131 18.43 -7.40 6.23
N PHE A 132 18.11 -6.26 6.81
CA PHE A 132 18.00 -4.99 6.12
C PHE A 132 18.58 -3.87 7.00
N GLY A 133 19.16 -2.83 6.39
CA GLY A 133 19.77 -1.73 7.11
C GLY A 133 18.81 -1.04 8.06
N GLY A 134 19.29 -0.69 9.25
CA GLY A 134 18.49 0.00 10.27
C GLY A 134 17.55 -0.89 11.08
N GLN A 135 17.55 -2.21 10.84
CA GLN A 135 16.74 -3.16 11.61
C GLN A 135 17.58 -3.83 12.69
N SER A 136 17.15 -3.73 13.96
CA SER A 136 17.88 -4.23 15.12
C SER A 136 16.99 -5.05 16.05
N LYS A 137 17.63 -5.86 16.91
CA LYS A 137 16.98 -6.59 17.99
C LYS A 137 17.12 -5.82 19.30
N ASP A 138 16.28 -6.14 20.26
CA ASP A 138 16.35 -5.63 21.65
C ASP A 138 16.63 -4.11 21.70
N TYR A 139 15.79 -3.34 20.98
CA TYR A 139 15.87 -1.87 20.98
C TYR A 139 17.29 -1.34 20.65
N GLY A 140 17.92 -1.94 19.64
CA GLY A 140 19.26 -1.54 19.18
C GLY A 140 20.43 -2.20 19.91
N LYS A 141 20.19 -3.07 20.88
CA LYS A 141 21.24 -3.73 21.68
C LYS A 141 21.59 -5.15 21.20
N GLY A 142 20.66 -5.83 20.54
CA GLY A 142 20.75 -7.25 20.20
C GLY A 142 21.34 -7.56 18.81
N GLY A 143 21.96 -6.61 18.13
CA GLY A 143 22.49 -6.81 16.78
C GLY A 143 21.43 -6.63 15.69
N GLN A 144 21.74 -7.07 14.46
CA GLN A 144 20.88 -6.90 13.30
C GLN A 144 19.72 -7.91 13.30
N ALA A 145 18.52 -7.43 12.99
CA ALA A 145 17.34 -8.27 12.82
C ALA A 145 17.13 -8.69 11.35
N GLU A 146 16.64 -9.91 11.16
CA GLU A 146 16.22 -10.44 9.86
C GLU A 146 14.70 -10.49 9.79
N ARG A 147 14.06 -9.34 9.50
CA ARG A 147 12.59 -9.22 9.46
C ARG A 147 12.03 -8.76 8.11
N THR A 148 12.85 -8.67 7.08
CA THR A 148 12.40 -8.18 5.77
C THR A 148 11.97 -9.35 4.89
N CYS A 149 10.65 -9.50 4.72
CA CYS A 149 10.01 -10.53 3.88
C CYS A 149 10.24 -10.22 2.41
N ALA A 150 10.80 -11.16 1.66
CA ALA A 150 11.21 -10.89 0.28
C ALA A 150 10.69 -11.92 -0.72
N ALA A 151 10.39 -11.44 -1.93
CA ALA A 151 10.23 -12.24 -3.13
C ALA A 151 11.44 -11.98 -4.05
N ALA A 152 12.56 -12.64 -3.77
CA ALA A 152 13.88 -12.39 -4.37
C ALA A 152 14.23 -10.89 -4.33
N ASP A 153 14.56 -10.28 -5.47
CA ASP A 153 14.85 -8.84 -5.65
C ASP A 153 13.70 -8.07 -6.33
N ARG A 154 12.50 -8.66 -6.37
CA ARG A 154 11.34 -8.15 -7.11
C ARG A 154 10.07 -8.09 -6.24
N THR A 155 10.19 -7.87 -4.95
CA THR A 155 9.05 -7.89 -4.02
C THR A 155 7.97 -6.89 -4.42
N GLY A 156 8.35 -5.66 -4.79
CA GLY A 156 7.38 -4.64 -5.22
C GLY A 156 6.67 -4.97 -6.53
N HIS A 157 7.38 -5.56 -7.49
CA HIS A 157 6.78 -6.07 -8.72
C HIS A 157 5.75 -7.17 -8.41
N ALA A 158 6.11 -8.14 -7.58
CA ALA A 158 5.22 -9.22 -7.17
C ALA A 158 3.99 -8.67 -6.43
N LEU A 159 4.19 -7.73 -5.48
CA LEU A 159 3.13 -7.06 -4.74
C LEU A 159 2.11 -6.38 -5.66
N LEU A 160 2.58 -5.55 -6.59
CA LEU A 160 1.69 -4.83 -7.50
C LEU A 160 0.89 -5.76 -8.40
N HIS A 161 1.54 -6.78 -8.96
CA HIS A 161 0.83 -7.74 -9.82
C HIS A 161 -0.21 -8.55 -9.03
N THR A 162 0.11 -8.95 -7.80
CA THR A 162 -0.84 -9.65 -6.92
C THR A 162 -2.06 -8.78 -6.63
N LEU A 163 -1.84 -7.53 -6.18
CA LEU A 163 -2.94 -6.63 -5.86
C LEU A 163 -3.74 -6.21 -7.10
N TYR A 164 -3.09 -6.00 -8.24
CA TYR A 164 -3.77 -5.68 -9.49
C TYR A 164 -4.70 -6.81 -9.93
N GLN A 165 -4.21 -8.07 -9.90
CA GLN A 165 -5.03 -9.23 -10.21
C GLN A 165 -6.20 -9.41 -9.25
N ALA A 166 -5.98 -9.18 -7.94
CA ALA A 166 -7.05 -9.25 -6.94
C ALA A 166 -8.14 -8.20 -7.21
N ASN A 167 -7.74 -6.97 -7.55
CA ASN A 167 -8.67 -5.90 -7.94
C ASN A 167 -9.48 -6.23 -9.20
N LEU A 168 -8.83 -6.80 -10.24
CA LEU A 168 -9.54 -7.24 -11.44
C LEU A 168 -10.61 -8.30 -11.12
N LYS A 169 -10.28 -9.26 -10.26
CA LYS A 169 -11.24 -10.29 -9.80
C LYS A 169 -12.39 -9.69 -8.99
N ALA A 170 -12.13 -8.63 -8.22
CA ALA A 170 -13.14 -7.92 -7.43
C ALA A 170 -14.00 -6.94 -8.25
N GLY A 171 -13.70 -6.75 -9.54
CA GLY A 171 -14.46 -5.86 -10.42
C GLY A 171 -14.11 -4.37 -10.27
N THR A 172 -12.95 -4.04 -9.73
CA THR A 172 -12.47 -2.66 -9.65
C THR A 172 -12.31 -2.06 -11.06
N ASN A 173 -12.81 -0.85 -11.27
CA ASN A 173 -12.67 -0.13 -12.52
C ASN A 173 -11.35 0.65 -12.55
N PHE A 174 -10.55 0.49 -13.59
CA PHE A 174 -9.29 1.20 -13.76
C PHE A 174 -9.39 2.29 -14.82
N LEU A 175 -9.15 3.53 -14.41
CA LEU A 175 -8.97 4.69 -15.27
C LEU A 175 -7.48 4.98 -15.38
N SER A 176 -6.80 4.15 -16.19
CA SER A 176 -5.35 4.22 -16.40
C SER A 176 -5.00 5.36 -17.34
N GLU A 177 -3.87 6.04 -17.07
CA GLU A 177 -3.39 7.20 -17.83
C GLU A 177 -4.34 8.41 -17.74
N TRP A 178 -5.07 8.49 -16.63
CA TRP A 178 -5.92 9.62 -16.28
C TRP A 178 -5.24 10.45 -15.19
N PHE A 179 -5.31 11.75 -15.33
CA PHE A 179 -4.76 12.70 -14.37
C PHE A 179 -5.88 13.35 -13.57
N ALA A 180 -5.85 13.23 -12.24
CA ALA A 180 -6.75 13.96 -11.36
C ALA A 180 -6.32 15.43 -11.34
N VAL A 181 -7.16 16.32 -11.86
CA VAL A 181 -6.87 17.75 -11.98
C VAL A 181 -7.34 18.50 -10.75
N ASP A 182 -8.60 18.34 -10.39
CA ASP A 182 -9.26 19.06 -9.30
C ASP A 182 -10.17 18.12 -8.51
N LEU A 183 -10.46 18.49 -7.25
CA LEU A 183 -11.51 17.89 -6.44
C LEU A 183 -12.77 18.74 -6.52
N VAL A 184 -13.88 18.12 -6.92
CA VAL A 184 -15.18 18.79 -6.91
C VAL A 184 -15.77 18.74 -5.50
N LYS A 185 -16.14 19.91 -4.97
CA LYS A 185 -16.70 20.04 -3.63
C LYS A 185 -18.11 20.61 -3.68
N ASN A 186 -18.96 20.17 -2.75
CA ASN A 186 -20.28 20.76 -2.54
C ASN A 186 -20.20 22.05 -1.69
N GLY A 187 -21.38 22.66 -1.40
CA GLY A 187 -21.49 23.87 -0.60
C GLY A 187 -21.00 23.73 0.85
N ASP A 188 -20.94 22.51 1.36
CA ASP A 188 -20.46 22.16 2.72
C ASP A 188 -18.96 21.80 2.74
N ASN A 189 -18.25 22.06 1.63
CA ASN A 189 -16.82 21.74 1.44
C ASN A 189 -16.49 20.22 1.46
N GLN A 190 -17.49 19.36 1.26
CA GLN A 190 -17.29 17.93 1.14
C GLN A 190 -16.89 17.58 -0.29
N VAL A 191 -15.95 16.64 -0.47
CA VAL A 191 -15.54 16.14 -1.77
C VAL A 191 -16.64 15.23 -2.33
N VAL A 192 -17.13 15.55 -3.52
CA VAL A 192 -18.21 14.82 -4.22
C VAL A 192 -17.82 14.36 -5.62
N GLY A 193 -16.59 14.70 -6.06
CA GLY A 193 -16.06 14.28 -7.35
C GLY A 193 -14.67 14.80 -7.63
#